data_802083dd6960aaca9b26f0d51fc2e0f0
#
_entry.id   802083dd6960aaca9b26f0d51fc2e0f0
#
_cell.length_a   1.000
_cell.length_b   1.000
_cell.length_c   1.000
_cell.angle_alpha   90.00
_cell.angle_beta   90.00
_cell.angle_gamma   90.00
#
_symmetry.space_group_name_H-M   'P 1'
#
loop_
_entity.id
_entity.type
_entity.pdbx_description
1 polymer ?
#
loop_
_entity_poly.entity_id
_entity_poly.type
_entity_poly.pdbx_seq_one_letter_code
_entity_poly.pdbx_strand_id
1 'polypeptide(L)'
;MKKKITFLIINFLIITSSQCQEVGLRIGDIAPELEYQNPNGINMKLSKLRGKLVLIDFWASWCKPCRIENPNIVDAFRKYNKRKFKNGKGFEIFSLSLDNKQEAWVKAINKDQLFWKYHVSDLKGWQSEGSNKYGIRSIPSNVLIDGNGIIIARDLKGQALHRFLEEQIK
;
A
#
# COMPACT_ATOMS: atom_id res chain seq x y z
N MET A 1 12.32 -61.67 -37.01
CA MET A 1 12.18 -61.30 -35.62
C MET A 1 11.90 -59.77 -35.51
N LYS A 2 10.64 -59.35 -35.26
CA LYS A 2 10.27 -57.96 -35.19
C LYS A 2 10.31 -57.52 -33.67
N LYS A 3 11.24 -56.66 -33.30
CA LYS A 3 11.31 -56.06 -31.92
C LYS A 3 10.20 -55.01 -31.78
N LYS A 4 9.28 -55.25 -30.86
CA LYS A 4 8.28 -54.25 -30.43
C LYS A 4 8.96 -53.30 -29.43
N ILE A 5 9.06 -52.03 -29.80
CA ILE A 5 9.52 -50.97 -28.91
C ILE A 5 8.26 -50.44 -28.20
N THR A 6 8.16 -50.69 -26.89
CA THR A 6 7.10 -50.15 -26.02
C THR A 6 7.52 -48.77 -25.58
N PHE A 7 6.82 -47.72 -26.04
CA PHE A 7 7.00 -46.37 -25.57
C PHE A 7 6.30 -46.21 -24.22
N LEU A 8 7.07 -46.01 -23.16
CA LEU A 8 6.55 -45.70 -21.84
C LEU A 8 6.28 -44.18 -21.79
N ILE A 9 5.00 -43.76 -21.81
CA ILE A 9 4.61 -42.38 -21.66
C ILE A 9 4.61 -42.08 -20.14
N ILE A 10 5.64 -41.38 -19.68
CA ILE A 10 5.71 -40.85 -18.32
C ILE A 10 4.83 -39.58 -18.28
N ASN A 11 3.64 -39.71 -17.69
CA ASN A 11 2.78 -38.55 -17.39
C ASN A 11 3.41 -37.76 -16.24
N PHE A 12 4.00 -36.62 -16.56
CA PHE A 12 4.50 -35.66 -15.57
C PHE A 12 3.31 -34.87 -15.05
N LEU A 13 2.75 -35.28 -13.89
CA LEU A 13 1.75 -34.52 -13.20
C LEU A 13 2.41 -33.23 -12.67
N ILE A 14 2.15 -32.08 -13.32
CA ILE A 14 2.52 -30.77 -12.83
C ILE A 14 1.53 -30.44 -11.70
N ILE A 15 1.95 -30.67 -10.45
CA ILE A 15 1.22 -30.21 -9.26
C ILE A 15 1.44 -28.69 -9.19
N THR A 16 0.51 -27.91 -9.73
CA THR A 16 0.45 -26.47 -9.47
C THR A 16 -0.01 -26.29 -8.03
N SER A 17 0.93 -26.05 -7.12
CA SER A 17 0.60 -25.61 -5.77
C SER A 17 -0.06 -24.24 -5.86
N SER A 18 -1.37 -24.18 -5.71
CA SER A 18 -2.10 -22.94 -5.45
C SER A 18 -1.63 -22.43 -4.10
N GLN A 19 -0.68 -21.48 -4.11
CA GLN A 19 -0.30 -20.77 -2.88
C GLN A 19 -1.53 -19.98 -2.42
N CYS A 20 -2.17 -20.43 -1.34
CA CYS A 20 -3.19 -19.67 -0.65
C CYS A 20 -2.51 -18.40 -0.12
N GLN A 21 -2.88 -17.23 -0.65
CA GLN A 21 -2.37 -15.95 -0.17
C GLN A 21 -3.01 -15.67 1.18
N GLU A 22 -2.19 -15.62 2.23
CA GLU A 22 -2.64 -15.32 3.58
C GLU A 22 -2.65 -13.79 3.83
N VAL A 23 -3.52 -13.36 4.72
CA VAL A 23 -3.49 -11.97 5.22
C VAL A 23 -2.32 -11.85 6.19
N GLY A 24 -1.40 -10.92 5.92
CA GLY A 24 -0.18 -10.77 6.70
C GLY A 24 0.58 -9.49 6.38
N LEU A 25 1.84 -9.43 6.81
CA LEU A 25 2.66 -8.22 6.71
C LEU A 25 3.95 -8.40 5.89
N ARG A 26 4.17 -9.60 5.36
CA ARG A 26 5.34 -9.87 4.51
C ARG A 26 5.07 -9.45 3.06
N ILE A 27 6.10 -9.22 2.30
CA ILE A 27 5.97 -9.08 0.85
C ILE A 27 5.39 -10.38 0.30
N GLY A 28 4.32 -10.25 -0.52
CA GLY A 28 3.54 -11.37 -1.05
C GLY A 28 2.26 -11.69 -0.28
N ASP A 29 2.11 -11.23 0.97
CA ASP A 29 0.88 -11.39 1.74
C ASP A 29 -0.21 -10.39 1.28
N ILE A 30 -1.47 -10.72 1.51
CA ILE A 30 -2.59 -9.77 1.36
C ILE A 30 -2.52 -8.79 2.52
N ALA A 31 -2.49 -7.50 2.22
CA ALA A 31 -2.48 -6.44 3.23
C ALA A 31 -3.74 -6.48 4.09
N PRO A 32 -3.63 -6.38 5.43
CA PRO A 32 -4.77 -6.31 6.33
C PRO A 32 -5.69 -5.13 5.98
N GLU A 33 -7.01 -5.33 6.11
CA GLU A 33 -8.00 -4.27 5.87
C GLU A 33 -7.83 -3.11 6.85
N LEU A 34 -7.95 -1.89 6.31
CA LEU A 34 -8.05 -0.63 7.06
C LEU A 34 -9.38 0.03 6.73
N GLU A 35 -10.13 0.37 7.76
CA GLU A 35 -11.41 1.07 7.63
C GLU A 35 -11.51 2.14 8.73
N TYR A 36 -11.45 3.41 8.34
CA TYR A 36 -11.47 4.54 9.27
C TYR A 36 -12.16 5.75 8.65
N GLN A 37 -12.54 6.69 9.49
CA GLN A 37 -13.17 7.93 9.04
C GLN A 37 -12.15 8.91 8.46
N ASN A 38 -12.57 9.61 7.42
CA ASN A 38 -11.86 10.76 6.90
C ASN A 38 -12.18 12.02 7.74
N PRO A 39 -11.55 13.19 7.47
CA PRO A 39 -11.84 14.44 8.21
C PRO A 39 -13.31 14.87 8.24
N ASN A 40 -14.11 14.40 7.28
CA ASN A 40 -15.55 14.74 7.18
C ASN A 40 -16.46 13.64 7.80
N GLY A 41 -15.91 12.68 8.54
CA GLY A 41 -16.65 11.59 9.16
C GLY A 41 -17.08 10.47 8.20
N ILE A 42 -16.61 10.49 6.94
CA ILE A 42 -16.98 9.46 5.95
C ILE A 42 -16.03 8.26 6.10
N ASN A 43 -16.60 7.07 6.22
CA ASN A 43 -15.84 5.83 6.30
C ASN A 43 -15.12 5.53 4.97
N MET A 44 -13.82 5.30 5.05
CA MET A 44 -12.93 4.93 3.95
C MET A 44 -12.36 3.54 4.18
N LYS A 45 -12.45 2.68 3.17
CA LYS A 45 -11.92 1.31 3.21
C LYS A 45 -10.78 1.14 2.22
N LEU A 46 -9.70 0.51 2.65
CA LEU A 46 -8.57 0.19 1.80
C LEU A 46 -8.99 -0.72 0.62
N SER A 47 -9.85 -1.70 0.87
CA SER A 47 -10.35 -2.61 -0.15
C SER A 47 -11.11 -1.95 -1.30
N LYS A 48 -11.63 -0.73 -1.11
CA LYS A 48 -12.25 0.07 -2.19
C LYS A 48 -11.26 0.58 -3.23
N LEU A 49 -9.96 0.45 -2.96
CA LEU A 49 -8.88 0.85 -3.87
C LEU A 49 -8.33 -0.32 -4.70
N ARG A 50 -8.96 -1.50 -4.65
CA ARG A 50 -8.56 -2.62 -5.51
C ARG A 50 -8.54 -2.20 -6.99
N GLY A 51 -7.59 -2.74 -7.74
CA GLY A 51 -7.33 -2.34 -9.13
C GLY A 51 -6.31 -1.21 -9.28
N LYS A 52 -5.87 -0.57 -8.17
CA LYS A 52 -4.82 0.46 -8.16
C LYS A 52 -3.57 0.01 -7.41
N LEU A 53 -2.41 0.55 -7.73
CA LEU A 53 -1.30 0.57 -6.78
C LEU A 53 -1.64 1.54 -5.65
N VAL A 54 -1.45 1.12 -4.39
CA VAL A 54 -1.78 1.96 -3.24
C VAL A 54 -0.60 2.04 -2.28
N LEU A 55 -0.17 3.26 -1.99
CA LEU A 55 0.75 3.54 -0.90
C LEU A 55 -0.07 3.73 0.39
N ILE A 56 0.03 2.80 1.32
CA ILE A 56 -0.48 2.95 2.67
C ILE A 56 0.58 3.71 3.45
N ASP A 57 0.30 4.97 3.78
CA ASP A 57 1.25 5.89 4.41
C ASP A 57 0.86 6.14 5.87
N PHE A 58 1.81 5.92 6.78
CA PHE A 58 1.66 6.16 8.22
C PHE A 58 2.45 7.39 8.63
N TRP A 59 1.75 8.41 9.08
CA TRP A 59 2.31 9.72 9.37
C TRP A 59 1.59 10.45 10.51
N ALA A 60 2.00 11.66 10.85
CA ALA A 60 1.27 12.54 11.73
C ALA A 60 1.66 14.02 11.51
N SER A 61 0.77 14.93 11.88
CA SER A 61 1.00 16.38 11.78
C SER A 61 2.20 16.87 12.61
N TRP A 62 2.46 16.22 13.74
CA TRP A 62 3.57 16.51 14.66
C TRP A 62 4.87 15.81 14.27
N CYS A 63 4.84 14.88 13.30
CA CYS A 63 6.02 14.13 12.84
C CYS A 63 6.84 14.98 11.86
N LYS A 64 7.88 15.63 12.34
CA LYS A 64 8.76 16.45 11.48
C LYS A 64 9.36 15.69 10.29
N PRO A 65 9.92 14.47 10.45
CA PRO A 65 10.41 13.70 9.31
C PRO A 65 9.32 13.37 8.28
N CYS A 66 8.07 13.08 8.72
CA CYS A 66 6.95 12.84 7.82
C CYS A 66 6.64 14.09 6.97
N ARG A 67 6.65 15.27 7.62
CA ARG A 67 6.39 16.55 6.95
C ARG A 67 7.48 16.91 5.92
N ILE A 68 8.71 16.43 6.12
CA ILE A 68 9.82 16.56 5.15
C ILE A 68 9.61 15.60 3.98
N GLU A 69 9.06 14.41 4.20
CA GLU A 69 8.77 13.42 3.16
C GLU A 69 7.51 13.76 2.34
N ASN A 70 6.54 14.46 2.90
CA ASN A 70 5.26 14.79 2.25
C ASN A 70 5.40 15.40 0.84
N PRO A 71 6.31 16.36 0.55
CA PRO A 71 6.51 16.87 -0.80
C PRO A 71 6.87 15.76 -1.81
N ASN A 72 7.69 14.78 -1.42
CA ASN A 72 8.06 13.65 -2.26
C ASN A 72 6.85 12.76 -2.57
N ILE A 73 5.99 12.52 -1.57
CA ILE A 73 4.74 11.75 -1.74
C ILE A 73 3.77 12.50 -2.65
N VAL A 74 3.67 13.83 -2.52
CA VAL A 74 2.87 14.70 -3.40
C VAL A 74 3.34 14.60 -4.85
N ASP A 75 4.65 14.65 -5.09
CA ASP A 75 5.21 14.54 -6.43
C ASP A 75 4.98 13.15 -7.02
N ALA A 76 5.14 12.09 -6.21
CA ALA A 76 4.80 10.74 -6.63
C ALA A 76 3.33 10.63 -7.04
N PHE A 77 2.41 11.16 -6.23
CA PHE A 77 0.99 11.15 -6.57
C PHE A 77 0.69 11.90 -7.87
N ARG A 78 1.24 13.12 -8.04
CA ARG A 78 1.07 13.91 -9.27
C ARG A 78 1.54 13.15 -10.51
N LYS A 79 2.69 12.51 -10.42
CA LYS A 79 3.34 11.83 -11.55
C LYS A 79 2.64 10.52 -11.92
N TYR A 80 2.16 9.76 -10.92
CA TYR A 80 1.79 8.36 -11.12
C TYR A 80 0.29 8.07 -11.00
N ASN A 81 -0.55 8.98 -10.50
CA ASN A 81 -1.96 8.71 -10.21
C ASN A 81 -2.78 8.18 -11.41
N LYS A 82 -2.40 8.52 -12.65
CA LYS A 82 -3.07 8.10 -13.90
C LYS A 82 -2.27 7.06 -14.70
N ARG A 83 -1.13 6.62 -14.20
CA ARG A 83 -0.27 5.66 -14.92
C ARG A 83 -0.86 4.25 -14.87
N LYS A 84 -0.53 3.43 -15.89
CA LYS A 84 -0.85 2.01 -15.90
C LYS A 84 0.35 1.23 -15.38
N PHE A 85 0.09 0.32 -14.47
CA PHE A 85 1.11 -0.53 -13.86
C PHE A 85 0.90 -2.00 -14.23
N LYS A 86 1.87 -2.84 -13.98
CA LYS A 86 1.81 -4.29 -14.23
C LYS A 86 0.56 -4.91 -13.59
N ASN A 87 0.29 -4.57 -12.32
CA ASN A 87 -0.83 -5.09 -11.53
C ASN A 87 -1.72 -3.98 -10.97
N GLY A 88 -2.10 -2.99 -11.81
CA GLY A 88 -3.02 -1.93 -11.38
C GLY A 88 -3.16 -0.81 -12.41
N LYS A 89 -4.23 -0.03 -12.28
CA LYS A 89 -4.50 1.15 -13.12
C LYS A 89 -4.64 2.37 -12.22
N GLY A 90 -3.59 3.20 -12.19
CA GLY A 90 -3.49 4.37 -11.32
C GLY A 90 -2.76 4.07 -10.03
N PHE A 91 -2.19 5.13 -9.44
CA PHE A 91 -1.56 5.13 -8.13
C PHE A 91 -2.43 5.94 -7.16
N GLU A 92 -2.62 5.42 -5.96
CA GLU A 92 -3.41 6.08 -4.92
C GLU A 92 -2.65 6.07 -3.60
N ILE A 93 -3.02 6.96 -2.70
CA ILE A 93 -2.44 7.03 -1.36
C ILE A 93 -3.56 6.88 -0.34
N PHE A 94 -3.37 5.98 0.61
CA PHE A 94 -4.22 5.78 1.77
C PHE A 94 -3.42 6.18 3.02
N SER A 95 -3.56 7.45 3.44
CA SER A 95 -2.79 8.01 4.54
C SER A 95 -3.51 7.84 5.87
N LEU A 96 -2.95 7.01 6.76
CA LEU A 96 -3.43 6.84 8.13
C LEU A 96 -2.61 7.74 9.05
N SER A 97 -3.28 8.71 9.66
CA SER A 97 -2.66 9.64 10.60
C SER A 97 -2.68 9.12 12.03
N LEU A 98 -1.54 9.25 12.71
CA LEU A 98 -1.37 9.00 14.16
C LEU A 98 -1.55 10.30 14.97
N ASP A 99 -2.41 11.19 14.53
CA ASP A 99 -2.78 12.37 15.32
C ASP A 99 -3.79 12.02 16.41
N ASN A 100 -3.79 12.82 17.50
CA ASN A 100 -4.80 12.76 18.55
C ASN A 100 -5.84 13.89 18.42
N LYS A 101 -5.58 14.86 17.53
CA LYS A 101 -6.42 16.04 17.33
C LYS A 101 -6.73 16.24 15.86
N GLN A 102 -8.00 16.16 15.51
CA GLN A 102 -8.47 16.33 14.14
C GLN A 102 -8.06 17.68 13.54
N GLU A 103 -8.14 18.76 14.31
CA GLU A 103 -7.79 20.10 13.83
C GLU A 103 -6.33 20.19 13.38
N ALA A 104 -5.38 19.66 14.17
CA ALA A 104 -3.96 19.64 13.83
C ALA A 104 -3.69 18.82 12.56
N TRP A 105 -4.35 17.67 12.47
CA TRP A 105 -4.27 16.77 11.30
C TRP A 105 -4.76 17.45 10.03
N VAL A 106 -5.98 18.03 10.05
CA VAL A 106 -6.56 18.75 8.89
C VAL A 106 -5.71 19.95 8.50
N LYS A 107 -5.22 20.73 9.47
CA LYS A 107 -4.31 21.85 9.20
C LYS A 107 -3.03 21.39 8.50
N ALA A 108 -2.49 20.24 8.88
CA ALA A 108 -1.30 19.68 8.25
C ALA A 108 -1.56 19.19 6.83
N ILE A 109 -2.67 18.49 6.57
CA ILE A 109 -3.11 18.09 5.22
C ILE A 109 -3.13 19.30 4.28
N ASN A 110 -3.78 20.39 4.71
CA ASN A 110 -3.90 21.60 3.91
C ASN A 110 -2.53 22.30 3.72
N LYS A 111 -1.73 22.43 4.77
CA LYS A 111 -0.43 23.10 4.72
C LYS A 111 0.55 22.38 3.80
N ASP A 112 0.57 21.05 3.82
CA ASP A 112 1.47 20.24 3.00
C ASP A 112 0.88 19.91 1.62
N GLN A 113 -0.32 20.43 1.31
CA GLN A 113 -1.00 20.20 0.04
C GLN A 113 -1.19 18.72 -0.29
N LEU A 114 -1.59 17.93 0.68
CA LEU A 114 -1.87 16.50 0.51
C LEU A 114 -3.26 16.33 -0.12
N PHE A 115 -3.34 16.43 -1.44
CA PHE A 115 -4.61 16.60 -2.16
C PHE A 115 -5.29 15.30 -2.63
N TRP A 116 -4.81 14.12 -2.21
CA TRP A 116 -5.54 12.86 -2.44
C TRP A 116 -6.71 12.71 -1.47
N LYS A 117 -7.58 11.75 -1.75
CA LYS A 117 -8.89 11.65 -1.09
C LYS A 117 -8.83 10.86 0.24
N TYR A 118 -7.97 9.86 0.33
CA TYR A 118 -8.03 8.84 1.38
C TYR A 118 -7.11 9.21 2.55
N HIS A 119 -7.49 10.25 3.28
CA HIS A 119 -6.93 10.60 4.57
C HIS A 119 -7.81 10.04 5.65
N VAL A 120 -7.26 9.22 6.56
CA VAL A 120 -8.01 8.57 7.63
C VAL A 120 -7.28 8.66 8.96
N SER A 121 -8.03 8.58 10.06
CA SER A 121 -7.48 8.50 11.41
C SER A 121 -8.53 7.95 12.37
N ASP A 122 -8.08 7.25 13.41
CA ASP A 122 -8.88 6.93 14.59
C ASP A 122 -8.64 7.89 15.76
N LEU A 123 -7.78 8.89 15.55
CA LEU A 123 -7.37 9.91 16.51
C LEU A 123 -6.82 9.34 17.84
N LYS A 124 -6.23 8.12 17.78
CA LYS A 124 -5.68 7.44 18.96
C LYS A 124 -4.14 7.52 19.05
N GLY A 125 -3.49 8.29 18.20
CA GLY A 125 -2.04 8.44 18.19
C GLY A 125 -1.32 7.10 18.03
N TRP A 126 -0.34 6.83 18.88
CA TRP A 126 0.36 5.53 18.89
C TRP A 126 -0.49 4.34 19.34
N GLN A 127 -1.68 4.58 19.88
CA GLN A 127 -2.65 3.52 20.20
C GLN A 127 -3.56 3.17 19.01
N SER A 128 -3.29 3.75 17.83
CA SER A 128 -4.05 3.46 16.61
C SER A 128 -4.03 1.96 16.30
N GLU A 129 -5.23 1.39 16.18
CA GLU A 129 -5.39 -0.03 15.82
C GLU A 129 -4.81 -0.35 14.44
N GLY A 130 -4.92 0.61 13.49
CA GLY A 130 -4.37 0.44 12.14
C GLY A 130 -2.86 0.41 12.14
N SER A 131 -2.18 1.28 12.89
CA SER A 131 -0.73 1.25 13.01
C SER A 131 -0.24 -0.03 13.70
N ASN A 132 -0.93 -0.47 14.75
CA ASN A 132 -0.62 -1.71 15.46
C ASN A 132 -0.81 -2.94 14.56
N LYS A 133 -1.92 -2.99 13.80
CA LYS A 133 -2.22 -4.06 12.85
C LYS A 133 -1.12 -4.21 11.77
N TYR A 134 -0.47 -3.13 11.37
CA TYR A 134 0.64 -3.11 10.41
C TYR A 134 2.02 -3.21 11.04
N GLY A 135 2.10 -3.32 12.38
CA GLY A 135 3.35 -3.42 13.12
C GLY A 135 4.20 -2.15 13.06
N ILE A 136 3.57 -0.98 12.92
CA ILE A 136 4.26 0.31 12.80
C ILE A 136 4.81 0.73 14.15
N ARG A 137 6.13 0.84 14.25
CA ARG A 137 6.85 1.26 15.48
C ARG A 137 7.50 2.63 15.37
N SER A 138 7.58 3.17 14.17
CA SER A 138 8.11 4.51 13.88
C SER A 138 7.45 5.09 12.64
N ILE A 139 7.39 6.41 12.54
CA ILE A 139 6.92 7.14 11.36
C ILE A 139 7.97 8.17 10.92
N PRO A 140 8.08 8.47 9.60
CA PRO A 140 7.25 7.94 8.49
C PRO A 140 7.55 6.47 8.19
N SER A 141 6.50 5.71 7.94
CA SER A 141 6.57 4.33 7.45
C SER A 141 5.49 4.13 6.39
N ASN A 142 5.69 3.22 5.45
CA ASN A 142 4.69 2.93 4.45
C ASN A 142 4.74 1.49 3.95
N VAL A 143 3.64 1.07 3.35
CA VAL A 143 3.48 -0.22 2.69
C VAL A 143 2.89 0.03 1.32
N LEU A 144 3.52 -0.49 0.26
CA LEU A 144 2.98 -0.42 -1.09
C LEU A 144 2.29 -1.74 -1.43
N ILE A 145 1.04 -1.65 -1.89
CA ILE A 145 0.27 -2.80 -2.34
C ILE A 145 -0.09 -2.67 -3.81
N ASP A 146 -0.21 -3.80 -4.48
CA ASP A 146 -0.66 -3.88 -5.88
C ASP A 146 -2.20 -3.82 -6.01
N GLY A 147 -2.71 -3.91 -7.24
CA GLY A 147 -4.15 -3.88 -7.52
C GLY A 147 -4.95 -5.04 -6.90
N ASN A 148 -4.31 -6.13 -6.53
CA ASN A 148 -4.92 -7.26 -5.82
C ASN A 148 -4.87 -7.06 -4.30
N GLY A 149 -4.16 -6.03 -3.81
CA GLY A 149 -3.95 -5.75 -2.41
C GLY A 149 -2.81 -6.54 -1.79
N ILE A 150 -1.91 -7.04 -2.61
CA ILE A 150 -0.73 -7.78 -2.19
C ILE A 150 0.38 -6.78 -1.86
N ILE A 151 1.05 -6.98 -0.72
CA ILE A 151 2.20 -6.17 -0.32
C ILE A 151 3.35 -6.46 -1.27
N ILE A 152 3.82 -5.43 -1.97
CA ILE A 152 4.93 -5.53 -2.93
C ILE A 152 6.19 -4.79 -2.49
N ALA A 153 6.07 -3.85 -1.54
CA ALA A 153 7.21 -3.19 -0.93
C ALA A 153 6.83 -2.54 0.41
N ARG A 154 7.84 -2.16 1.20
CA ARG A 154 7.70 -1.45 2.48
C ARG A 154 8.76 -0.36 2.59
N ASP A 155 8.44 0.69 3.37
CA ASP A 155 9.36 1.76 3.77
C ASP A 155 10.09 2.46 2.61
N LEU A 156 9.38 2.66 1.50
CA LEU A 156 9.88 3.40 0.35
C LEU A 156 9.84 4.91 0.62
N LYS A 157 10.99 5.57 0.58
CA LYS A 157 11.11 7.02 0.84
C LYS A 157 11.96 7.70 -0.23
N GLY A 158 11.70 8.99 -0.45
CA GLY A 158 12.45 9.80 -1.40
C GLY A 158 12.54 9.14 -2.78
N GLN A 159 13.71 9.14 -3.36
CA GLN A 159 13.96 8.58 -4.70
C GLN A 159 13.69 7.06 -4.80
N ALA A 160 13.73 6.32 -3.68
CA ALA A 160 13.43 4.89 -3.70
C ALA A 160 11.95 4.63 -4.05
N LEU A 161 11.02 5.47 -3.58
CA LEU A 161 9.60 5.40 -3.96
C LEU A 161 9.44 5.60 -5.47
N HIS A 162 10.05 6.64 -6.03
CA HIS A 162 9.96 6.92 -7.46
C HIS A 162 10.54 5.80 -8.32
N ARG A 163 11.73 5.31 -7.99
CA ARG A 163 12.36 4.20 -8.74
C ARG A 163 11.48 2.95 -8.72
N PHE A 164 10.97 2.58 -7.54
CA PHE A 164 10.13 1.40 -7.43
C PHE A 164 8.84 1.55 -8.26
N LEU A 165 8.18 2.72 -8.21
CA LEU A 165 6.98 2.99 -9.01
C LEU A 165 7.27 2.95 -10.52
N GLU A 166 8.41 3.49 -10.98
CA GLU A 166 8.82 3.40 -12.40
C GLU A 166 8.99 1.94 -12.84
N GLU A 167 9.61 1.09 -12.03
CA GLU A 167 9.79 -0.34 -12.31
C GLU A 167 8.45 -1.10 -12.40
N GLN A 168 7.37 -0.59 -11.78
CA GLN A 168 6.04 -1.18 -11.86
C GLN A 168 5.23 -0.72 -13.07
N ILE A 169 5.68 0.30 -13.82
CA ILE A 169 4.96 0.79 -15.02
C ILE A 169 4.93 -0.29 -16.11
N LYS A 170 3.78 -0.36 -16.80
CA LYS A 170 3.52 -1.31 -17.88
C LYS A 170 3.92 -0.72 -19.24
#